data_0c482c8be6675c3f3b2e5e358c9be7d0
#
_entry.id   0c482c8be6675c3f3b2e5e358c9be7d0
#
_cell.length_a   1.000
_cell.length_b   1.000
_cell.length_c   1.000
_cell.angle_alpha   90.00
_cell.angle_beta   90.00
_cell.angle_gamma   90.00
#
_symmetry.space_group_name_H-M   'P 1'
#
loop_
_entity.id
_entity.type
_entity.pdbx_description
1 polymer ?
#
loop_
_entity_poly.entity_id
_entity_poly.type
_entity_poly.pdbx_seq_one_letter_code
_entity_poly.pdbx_strand_id
1 'polypeptide(L)'
;MVKGREETDMLGLNFSSRKDGNCGDFLQFLKQQTKHRFVVKWIHDFAFDGCGPCSYECIQGSCLKKDSFSELMAWMDREEEYFFVMPLYNGNLPSAFYRLLERLSPRLHEEAEERRFWKKTRILLIGNPGHGLECALHTLEGLYRNAGQKPDILVFSAMDYGMKATRDRLIEEKEVRSKLIKAAGEAD
;
A
#
# COMPACT_ATOMS: atom_id res chain seq x y z
N MET A 1 -4.82 13.33 34.06
CA MET A 1 -3.68 13.17 33.14
C MET A 1 -4.21 12.50 31.89
N VAL A 2 -4.47 13.29 30.84
CA VAL A 2 -4.85 12.79 29.52
C VAL A 2 -3.58 12.14 28.94
N LYS A 3 -3.58 10.81 28.74
CA LYS A 3 -2.55 10.15 27.94
C LYS A 3 -2.58 10.80 26.57
N GLY A 4 -1.55 11.56 26.22
CA GLY A 4 -1.37 12.04 24.86
C GLY A 4 -1.45 10.83 23.92
N ARG A 5 -2.28 10.91 22.88
CA ARG A 5 -2.22 9.97 21.76
C ARG A 5 -0.79 10.05 21.25
N GLU A 6 -0.07 8.94 21.31
CA GLU A 6 1.22 8.81 20.63
C GLU A 6 0.96 9.15 19.16
N GLU A 7 1.77 10.07 18.63
CA GLU A 7 1.67 10.45 17.22
C GLU A 7 2.00 9.21 16.39
N THR A 8 0.98 8.65 15.74
CA THR A 8 1.13 7.47 14.87
C THR A 8 1.81 7.91 13.58
N ASP A 9 2.99 7.38 13.31
CA ASP A 9 3.74 7.68 12.08
C ASP A 9 3.22 6.81 10.92
N MET A 10 2.98 7.42 9.75
CA MET A 10 2.34 6.78 8.61
C MET A 10 3.23 6.81 7.36
N LEU A 11 3.27 5.71 6.62
CA LEU A 11 3.92 5.59 5.32
C LEU A 11 2.89 5.43 4.19
N GLY A 12 2.85 6.38 3.29
CA GLY A 12 2.15 6.26 2.01
C GLY A 12 3.10 5.76 0.92
N LEU A 13 2.82 4.61 0.34
CA LEU A 13 3.63 4.01 -0.73
C LEU A 13 2.86 4.02 -2.05
N ASN A 14 3.37 4.80 -3.03
CA ASN A 14 2.81 4.90 -4.36
C ASN A 14 3.37 3.80 -5.26
N PHE A 15 2.51 2.89 -5.74
CA PHE A 15 2.88 1.79 -6.64
C PHE A 15 2.68 2.11 -8.13
N SER A 16 2.22 3.31 -8.46
CA SER A 16 2.03 3.70 -9.85
C SER A 16 3.36 3.83 -10.59
N SER A 17 3.38 3.44 -11.87
CA SER A 17 4.51 3.75 -12.75
C SER A 17 4.66 5.26 -13.01
N ARG A 18 3.60 6.04 -12.76
CA ARG A 18 3.62 7.51 -12.83
C ARG A 18 3.63 8.09 -11.43
N LYS A 19 4.58 8.98 -11.16
CA LYS A 19 4.67 9.67 -9.87
C LYS A 19 3.49 10.62 -9.68
N ASP A 20 3.16 11.34 -10.76
CA ASP A 20 2.07 12.30 -10.83
C ASP A 20 0.82 11.66 -11.44
N GLY A 21 -0.20 11.47 -10.65
CA GLY A 21 -1.45 10.85 -11.03
C GLY A 21 -2.31 10.53 -9.81
N ASN A 22 -3.45 9.87 -10.01
CA ASN A 22 -4.41 9.64 -8.95
C ASN A 22 -3.82 8.97 -7.69
N CYS A 23 -2.84 8.06 -7.83
CA CYS A 23 -2.17 7.46 -6.66
C CYS A 23 -1.38 8.49 -5.85
N GLY A 24 -0.63 9.37 -6.54
CA GLY A 24 0.10 10.46 -5.90
C GLY A 24 -0.84 11.47 -5.27
N ASP A 25 -1.93 11.84 -5.95
CA ASP A 25 -2.94 12.77 -5.45
C ASP A 25 -3.58 12.29 -4.15
N PHE A 26 -3.95 11.00 -4.10
CA PHE A 26 -4.54 10.40 -2.91
C PHE A 26 -3.59 10.47 -1.72
N LEU A 27 -2.32 10.13 -1.93
CA LEU A 27 -1.32 10.21 -0.86
C LEU A 27 -1.04 11.64 -0.40
N GLN A 28 -0.99 12.60 -1.33
CA GLN A 28 -0.81 14.00 -0.96
C GLN A 28 -2.04 14.55 -0.21
N PHE A 29 -3.24 14.14 -0.63
CA PHE A 29 -4.46 14.51 0.07
C PHE A 29 -4.50 13.93 1.48
N LEU A 30 -4.23 12.63 1.66
CA LEU A 30 -4.14 11.99 2.97
C LEU A 30 -3.14 12.71 3.88
N LYS A 31 -1.95 13.01 3.36
CA LYS A 31 -0.92 13.77 4.08
C LYS A 31 -1.40 15.14 4.57
N GLN A 32 -2.27 15.82 3.80
CA GLN A 32 -2.82 17.13 4.17
C GLN A 32 -3.96 17.03 5.19
N GLN A 33 -4.66 15.89 5.23
CA GLN A 33 -5.80 15.68 6.13
C GLN A 33 -5.41 15.15 7.50
N THR A 34 -4.30 14.40 7.61
CA THR A 34 -3.88 13.82 8.88
C THR A 34 -3.07 14.82 9.73
N LYS A 35 -3.24 14.72 11.05
CA LYS A 35 -2.41 15.43 12.06
C LYS A 35 -1.13 14.67 12.39
N HIS A 36 -1.05 13.43 11.95
CA HIS A 36 0.10 12.56 12.16
C HIS A 36 1.21 12.83 11.15
N ARG A 37 2.43 12.42 11.45
CA ARG A 37 3.52 12.47 10.50
C ARG A 37 3.23 11.48 9.36
N PHE A 38 3.10 11.97 8.14
CA PHE A 38 2.80 11.17 6.95
C PHE A 38 3.91 11.32 5.93
N VAL A 39 4.65 10.25 5.70
CA VAL A 39 5.74 10.19 4.73
C VAL A 39 5.24 9.54 3.45
N VAL A 40 5.45 10.19 2.30
CA VAL A 40 5.10 9.64 0.98
C VAL A 40 6.37 9.17 0.28
N LYS A 41 6.36 7.93 -0.18
CA LYS A 41 7.43 7.33 -0.99
C LYS A 41 6.86 6.76 -2.29
N TRP A 42 7.66 6.77 -3.31
CA TRP A 42 7.34 6.13 -4.57
C TRP A 42 8.12 4.82 -4.67
N ILE A 43 7.44 3.71 -4.96
CA ILE A 43 8.06 2.37 -4.97
C ILE A 43 9.23 2.28 -5.95
N HIS A 44 9.17 3.04 -7.05
CA HIS A 44 10.20 3.07 -8.09
C HIS A 44 11.42 3.97 -7.73
N ASP A 45 11.40 4.70 -6.60
CA ASP A 45 12.60 5.34 -6.06
C ASP A 45 13.55 4.28 -5.44
N PHE A 46 13.06 3.05 -5.20
CA PHE A 46 13.82 1.93 -4.68
C PHE A 46 14.13 0.92 -5.78
N ALA A 47 15.39 0.85 -6.17
CA ALA A 47 15.85 -0.10 -7.17
C ALA A 47 16.03 -1.49 -6.54
N PHE A 48 15.01 -2.34 -6.63
CA PHE A 48 15.08 -3.74 -6.21
C PHE A 48 14.27 -4.64 -7.14
N ASP A 49 14.74 -5.87 -7.28
CA ASP A 49 14.05 -6.94 -7.99
C ASP A 49 13.38 -7.92 -7.03
N GLY A 50 12.54 -8.81 -7.55
CA GLY A 50 11.99 -9.94 -6.82
C GLY A 50 13.06 -10.88 -6.25
N CYS A 51 12.67 -11.96 -5.62
CA CYS A 51 13.59 -12.96 -5.08
C CYS A 51 14.44 -13.61 -6.18
N GLY A 52 15.60 -14.10 -5.80
CA GLY A 52 16.52 -14.87 -6.65
C GLY A 52 16.72 -16.29 -6.12
N PRO A 53 17.58 -17.09 -6.76
CA PRO A 53 17.83 -18.48 -6.39
C PRO A 53 18.72 -18.59 -5.16
N CYS A 54 18.28 -18.11 -3.99
CA CYS A 54 19.05 -18.13 -2.74
C CYS A 54 18.56 -19.18 -1.74
N SER A 55 17.67 -20.10 -2.13
CA SER A 55 17.09 -21.12 -1.23
C SER A 55 16.57 -20.58 0.10
N TYR A 56 16.10 -19.33 0.12
CA TYR A 56 15.55 -18.65 1.31
C TYR A 56 16.53 -18.53 2.49
N GLU A 57 17.83 -18.45 2.24
CA GLU A 57 18.84 -18.25 3.31
C GLU A 57 18.55 -17.03 4.20
N CYS A 58 17.82 -16.06 3.68
CA CYS A 58 17.38 -14.87 4.42
C CYS A 58 16.39 -15.15 5.57
N ILE A 59 15.78 -16.35 5.66
CA ILE A 59 14.98 -16.76 6.83
C ILE A 59 15.89 -16.95 8.05
N GLN A 60 17.11 -17.44 7.83
CA GLN A 60 18.09 -17.68 8.89
C GLN A 60 19.08 -16.53 9.10
N GLY A 61 19.06 -15.52 8.22
CA GLY A 61 20.01 -14.42 8.24
C GLY A 61 19.55 -13.22 7.40
N SER A 62 20.51 -12.51 6.83
CA SER A 62 20.22 -11.35 5.96
C SER A 62 20.07 -11.77 4.52
N CYS A 63 19.24 -11.04 3.76
CA CYS A 63 19.14 -11.21 2.32
C CYS A 63 20.48 -10.96 1.64
N LEU A 64 20.88 -11.87 0.75
CA LEU A 64 22.14 -11.76 0.00
C LEU A 64 22.12 -10.66 -1.07
N LYS A 65 20.93 -10.23 -1.51
CA LYS A 65 20.80 -9.14 -2.46
C LYS A 65 21.15 -7.80 -1.81
N LYS A 66 22.09 -7.09 -2.44
CA LYS A 66 22.49 -5.75 -2.04
C LYS A 66 21.81 -4.74 -2.97
N ASP A 67 20.56 -4.43 -2.68
CA ASP A 67 19.73 -3.49 -3.43
C ASP A 67 18.97 -2.56 -2.47
N SER A 68 18.18 -1.62 -3.00
CA SER A 68 17.44 -0.64 -2.18
C SER A 68 16.26 -1.24 -1.39
N PHE A 69 16.04 -2.55 -1.41
CA PHE A 69 15.01 -3.18 -0.59
C PHE A 69 15.23 -2.95 0.90
N SER A 70 16.48 -3.02 1.36
CA SER A 70 16.83 -2.75 2.76
C SER A 70 16.51 -1.31 3.18
N GLU A 71 16.67 -0.35 2.27
CA GLU A 71 16.28 1.04 2.50
C GLU A 71 14.76 1.19 2.62
N LEU A 72 14.00 0.55 1.71
CA LEU A 72 12.55 0.52 1.80
C LEU A 72 12.08 -0.08 3.12
N MET A 73 12.69 -1.19 3.54
CA MET A 73 12.36 -1.82 4.82
C MET A 73 12.67 -0.93 6.01
N ALA A 74 13.78 -0.19 5.97
CA ALA A 74 14.11 0.76 7.02
C ALA A 74 13.09 1.91 7.15
N TRP A 75 12.41 2.28 6.05
CA TRP A 75 11.25 3.17 6.11
C TRP A 75 10.05 2.48 6.73
N MET A 76 9.70 1.27 6.29
CA MET A 76 8.54 0.53 6.79
C MET A 76 8.68 0.19 8.29
N ASP A 77 9.89 -0.17 8.75
CA ASP A 77 10.13 -0.54 10.15
C ASP A 77 9.93 0.64 11.14
N ARG A 78 10.00 1.88 10.66
CA ARG A 78 9.83 3.09 11.48
C ARG A 78 8.38 3.51 11.65
N GLU A 79 7.51 3.09 10.74
CA GLU A 79 6.16 3.60 10.64
C GLU A 79 5.14 2.63 11.24
N GLU A 80 4.09 3.19 11.81
CA GLU A 80 3.06 2.43 12.53
C GLU A 80 1.93 1.97 11.60
N GLU A 81 1.66 2.70 10.50
CA GLU A 81 0.63 2.40 9.52
C GLU A 81 1.14 2.57 8.10
N TYR A 82 0.60 1.76 7.18
CA TYR A 82 0.93 1.79 5.77
C TYR A 82 -0.30 2.03 4.90
N PHE A 83 -0.19 2.97 3.98
CA PHE A 83 -1.14 3.19 2.89
C PHE A 83 -0.49 2.74 1.58
N PHE A 84 -0.86 1.57 1.09
CA PHE A 84 -0.44 1.08 -0.22
C PHE A 84 -1.42 1.55 -1.27
N VAL A 85 -1.02 2.53 -2.07
CA VAL A 85 -1.88 3.10 -3.11
C VAL A 85 -1.45 2.56 -4.46
N MET A 86 -2.29 1.74 -5.05
CA MET A 86 -1.99 0.93 -6.23
C MET A 86 -2.94 1.22 -7.38
N PRO A 87 -2.42 1.44 -8.59
CA PRO A 87 -3.26 1.47 -9.78
C PRO A 87 -3.66 0.04 -10.16
N LEU A 88 -4.84 -0.11 -10.76
CA LEU A 88 -5.23 -1.35 -11.42
C LEU A 88 -4.86 -1.26 -12.90
N TYR A 89 -4.04 -2.16 -13.37
CA TYR A 89 -3.68 -2.31 -14.78
C TYR A 89 -4.46 -3.47 -15.40
N ASN A 90 -5.47 -3.16 -16.21
CA ASN A 90 -6.43 -4.16 -16.73
C ASN A 90 -7.02 -5.03 -15.60
N GLY A 91 -7.34 -4.41 -14.47
CA GLY A 91 -7.85 -5.11 -13.29
C GLY A 91 -6.80 -5.85 -12.46
N ASN A 92 -5.53 -5.85 -12.85
CA ASN A 92 -4.46 -6.54 -12.13
C ASN A 92 -3.69 -5.58 -11.21
N LEU A 93 -3.12 -6.13 -10.15
CA LEU A 93 -2.17 -5.43 -9.27
C LEU A 93 -0.87 -5.12 -10.01
N PRO A 94 -0.17 -4.03 -9.67
CA PRO A 94 1.09 -3.68 -10.32
C PRO A 94 2.20 -4.69 -10.01
N SER A 95 3.09 -4.95 -10.98
CA SER A 95 4.23 -5.86 -10.81
C SER A 95 5.15 -5.47 -9.65
N ALA A 96 5.24 -4.18 -9.35
CA ALA A 96 6.00 -3.68 -8.21
C ALA A 96 5.47 -4.19 -6.87
N PHE A 97 4.16 -4.42 -6.76
CA PHE A 97 3.56 -5.03 -5.57
C PHE A 97 3.96 -6.50 -5.42
N TYR A 98 3.91 -7.28 -6.49
CA TYR A 98 4.34 -8.68 -6.44
C TYR A 98 5.83 -8.81 -6.11
N ARG A 99 6.69 -7.97 -6.68
CA ARG A 99 8.12 -7.92 -6.30
C ARG A 99 8.32 -7.61 -4.82
N LEU A 100 7.52 -6.69 -4.28
CA LEU A 100 7.54 -6.39 -2.85
C LEU A 100 7.12 -7.61 -2.03
N LEU A 101 6.02 -8.30 -2.41
CA LEU A 101 5.54 -9.50 -1.71
C LEU A 101 6.59 -10.61 -1.69
N GLU A 102 7.24 -10.89 -2.83
CA GLU A 102 8.30 -11.89 -2.90
C GLU A 102 9.42 -11.58 -1.88
N ARG A 103 9.82 -10.32 -1.77
CA ARG A 103 10.90 -9.88 -0.89
C ARG A 103 10.48 -9.78 0.58
N LEU A 104 9.18 -9.57 0.83
CA LEU A 104 8.61 -9.58 2.18
C LEU A 104 8.41 -11.00 2.73
N SER A 105 8.13 -11.97 1.87
CA SER A 105 7.79 -13.34 2.27
C SER A 105 8.74 -13.94 3.32
N PRO A 106 10.08 -13.83 3.20
CA PRO A 106 10.98 -14.33 4.23
C PRO A 106 10.90 -13.59 5.58
N ARG A 107 10.47 -12.34 5.58
CA ARG A 107 10.29 -11.55 6.81
C ARG A 107 8.94 -11.83 7.47
N LEU A 108 7.96 -12.23 6.68
CA LEU A 108 6.60 -12.51 7.13
C LEU A 108 6.36 -14.03 7.31
N HIS A 109 7.44 -14.83 7.46
CA HIS A 109 7.31 -16.28 7.64
C HIS A 109 6.77 -16.65 9.03
N GLU A 110 6.96 -15.79 10.03
CA GLU A 110 6.37 -15.95 11.36
C GLU A 110 4.94 -15.38 11.38
N GLU A 111 3.98 -16.15 11.83
CA GLU A 111 2.57 -15.77 11.87
C GLU A 111 2.33 -14.43 12.59
N ALA A 112 3.08 -14.17 13.66
CA ALA A 112 2.96 -12.93 14.43
C ALA A 112 3.41 -11.71 13.62
N GLU A 113 4.49 -11.84 12.83
CA GLU A 113 5.01 -10.77 11.97
C GLU A 113 4.08 -10.51 10.79
N GLU A 114 3.57 -11.57 10.14
CA GLU A 114 2.58 -11.46 9.07
C GLU A 114 1.31 -10.78 9.57
N ARG A 115 0.79 -11.19 10.72
CA ARG A 115 -0.38 -10.59 11.37
C ARG A 115 -0.16 -9.11 11.66
N ARG A 116 0.99 -8.76 12.25
CA ARG A 116 1.34 -7.37 12.57
C ARG A 116 1.42 -6.52 11.31
N PHE A 117 2.05 -7.02 10.26
CA PHE A 117 2.22 -6.32 9.01
C PHE A 117 0.87 -5.98 8.35
N TRP A 118 0.02 -6.99 8.15
CA TRP A 118 -1.28 -6.78 7.49
C TRP A 118 -2.26 -5.98 8.35
N LYS A 119 -2.16 -6.06 9.66
CA LYS A 119 -2.94 -5.19 10.57
C LYS A 119 -2.62 -3.70 10.40
N LYS A 120 -1.39 -3.37 10.04
CA LYS A 120 -0.92 -2.00 9.82
C LYS A 120 -1.18 -1.50 8.40
N THR A 121 -1.54 -2.39 7.47
CA THR A 121 -1.60 -2.10 6.04
C THR A 121 -3.02 -1.80 5.61
N ARG A 122 -3.22 -0.65 4.99
CA ARG A 122 -4.44 -0.25 4.28
C ARG A 122 -4.15 -0.15 2.80
N ILE A 123 -5.04 -0.68 1.96
CA ILE A 123 -4.85 -0.72 0.51
C ILE A 123 -5.91 0.14 -0.19
N LEU A 124 -5.44 1.04 -1.05
CA LEU A 124 -6.28 1.86 -1.91
C LEU A 124 -6.02 1.46 -3.36
N LEU A 125 -7.01 0.85 -4.01
CA LEU A 125 -6.95 0.46 -5.42
C LEU A 125 -7.60 1.52 -6.28
N ILE A 126 -6.92 1.97 -7.33
CA ILE A 126 -7.38 3.06 -8.19
C ILE A 126 -7.35 2.61 -9.65
N GLY A 127 -8.44 2.80 -10.35
CA GLY A 127 -8.48 2.53 -11.79
C GLY A 127 -9.87 2.22 -12.29
N ASN A 128 -9.95 1.82 -13.54
CA ASN A 128 -11.16 1.22 -14.07
C ASN A 128 -11.02 -0.30 -13.88
N PRO A 129 -11.76 -0.90 -12.96
CA PRO A 129 -11.69 -2.33 -12.76
C PRO A 129 -12.23 -3.02 -14.01
N GLY A 130 -11.36 -3.70 -14.72
CA GLY A 130 -11.76 -4.63 -15.77
C GLY A 130 -12.13 -5.99 -15.16
N HIS A 131 -12.24 -7.02 -15.99
CA HIS A 131 -12.57 -8.37 -15.56
C HIS A 131 -11.57 -8.98 -14.55
N GLY A 132 -10.41 -8.34 -14.30
CA GLY A 132 -9.40 -8.82 -13.37
C GLY A 132 -9.56 -8.35 -11.92
N LEU A 133 -10.47 -7.42 -11.62
CA LEU A 133 -10.61 -6.86 -10.26
C LEU A 133 -10.87 -7.97 -9.22
N GLU A 134 -11.73 -8.93 -9.54
CA GLU A 134 -12.03 -10.05 -8.63
C GLU A 134 -10.78 -10.86 -8.29
N CYS A 135 -9.90 -11.10 -9.26
CA CYS A 135 -8.63 -11.78 -9.04
C CYS A 135 -7.69 -10.96 -8.14
N ALA A 136 -7.61 -9.65 -8.38
CA ALA A 136 -6.81 -8.74 -7.55
C ALA A 136 -7.31 -8.71 -6.11
N LEU A 137 -8.63 -8.57 -5.92
CA LEU A 137 -9.25 -8.59 -4.60
C LEU A 137 -9.05 -9.94 -3.90
N HIS A 138 -9.29 -11.05 -4.60
CA HIS A 138 -9.07 -12.40 -4.05
C HIS A 138 -7.62 -12.59 -3.55
N THR A 139 -6.65 -12.11 -4.31
CA THR A 139 -5.23 -12.15 -3.91
C THR A 139 -5.01 -11.36 -2.61
N LEU A 140 -5.48 -10.12 -2.56
CA LEU A 140 -5.29 -9.25 -1.39
C LEU A 140 -6.05 -9.77 -0.16
N GLU A 141 -7.30 -10.16 -0.32
CA GLU A 141 -8.11 -10.75 0.76
C GLU A 141 -7.49 -12.04 1.29
N GLY A 142 -6.84 -12.83 0.40
CA GLY A 142 -6.07 -14.00 0.78
C GLY A 142 -4.93 -13.67 1.74
N LEU A 143 -4.17 -12.62 1.45
CA LEU A 143 -3.08 -12.15 2.31
C LEU A 143 -3.57 -11.74 3.70
N TYR A 144 -4.64 -10.94 3.77
CA TYR A 144 -5.24 -10.57 5.06
C TYR A 144 -5.78 -11.78 5.83
N ARG A 145 -6.46 -12.69 5.13
CA ARG A 145 -7.05 -13.89 5.73
C ARG A 145 -5.98 -14.81 6.31
N ASN A 146 -4.88 -15.03 5.60
CA ASN A 146 -3.75 -15.82 6.08
C ASN A 146 -3.16 -15.23 7.37
N ALA A 147 -3.11 -13.90 7.43
CA ALA A 147 -2.69 -13.18 8.61
C ALA A 147 -3.74 -13.10 9.74
N GLY A 148 -4.92 -13.69 9.56
CA GLY A 148 -6.03 -13.61 10.51
C GLY A 148 -6.59 -12.19 10.68
N GLN A 149 -6.48 -11.33 9.63
CA GLN A 149 -6.94 -9.96 9.62
C GLN A 149 -8.17 -9.78 8.72
N LYS A 150 -8.98 -8.77 9.02
CA LYS A 150 -10.02 -8.31 8.09
C LYS A 150 -9.35 -7.47 6.99
N PRO A 151 -9.75 -7.66 5.72
CA PRO A 151 -9.25 -6.83 4.64
C PRO A 151 -9.58 -5.35 4.85
N ASP A 152 -8.56 -4.49 4.79
CA ASP A 152 -8.71 -3.03 4.77
C ASP A 152 -8.37 -2.53 3.35
N ILE A 153 -9.31 -2.71 2.45
CA ILE A 153 -9.16 -2.48 1.02
C ILE A 153 -10.28 -1.57 0.54
N LEU A 154 -9.92 -0.44 -0.07
CA LEU A 154 -10.86 0.47 -0.72
C LEU A 154 -10.58 0.51 -2.22
N VAL A 155 -11.64 0.39 -3.02
CA VAL A 155 -11.56 0.48 -4.48
C VAL A 155 -12.17 1.79 -4.95
N PHE A 156 -11.44 2.50 -5.79
CA PHE A 156 -11.86 3.75 -6.42
C PHE A 156 -11.89 3.56 -7.94
N SER A 157 -13.08 3.27 -8.46
CA SER A 157 -13.34 3.15 -9.90
C SER A 157 -13.61 4.52 -10.50
N ALA A 158 -12.82 4.94 -11.48
CA ALA A 158 -13.08 6.19 -12.18
C ALA A 158 -14.40 6.13 -12.97
N MET A 159 -14.82 4.95 -13.39
CA MET A 159 -16.09 4.76 -14.12
C MET A 159 -17.30 5.09 -13.25
N ASP A 160 -17.24 4.84 -11.94
CA ASP A 160 -18.33 5.13 -11.00
C ASP A 160 -18.64 6.64 -10.94
N TYR A 161 -17.68 7.47 -11.36
CA TYR A 161 -17.79 8.94 -11.41
C TYR A 161 -17.85 9.47 -12.85
N GLY A 162 -18.03 8.61 -13.86
CA GLY A 162 -18.01 9.01 -15.27
C GLY A 162 -16.64 9.51 -15.76
N MET A 163 -15.58 9.19 -15.04
CA MET A 163 -14.21 9.65 -15.27
C MET A 163 -13.33 8.61 -15.96
N LYS A 164 -12.20 9.08 -16.52
CA LYS A 164 -11.14 8.24 -17.09
C LYS A 164 -9.92 8.28 -16.17
N ALA A 165 -9.61 7.18 -15.50
CA ALA A 165 -8.51 7.07 -14.54
C ALA A 165 -7.14 7.56 -15.08
N THR A 166 -6.95 7.57 -16.41
CA THR A 166 -5.70 8.00 -17.05
C THR A 166 -5.61 9.50 -17.34
N ARG A 167 -6.72 10.23 -17.24
CA ARG A 167 -6.81 11.66 -17.61
C ARG A 167 -7.34 12.51 -16.50
N ASP A 168 -8.39 12.02 -15.82
CA ASP A 168 -9.15 12.80 -14.87
C ASP A 168 -8.60 12.60 -13.46
N ARG A 169 -8.80 13.59 -12.60
CA ARG A 169 -8.29 13.59 -11.22
C ARG A 169 -9.42 13.21 -10.26
N LEU A 170 -9.44 11.95 -9.83
CA LEU A 170 -10.45 11.43 -8.90
C LEU A 170 -10.54 12.22 -7.59
N ILE A 171 -9.44 12.85 -7.18
CA ILE A 171 -9.41 13.67 -5.97
C ILE A 171 -10.30 14.92 -6.05
N GLU A 172 -10.75 15.31 -7.24
CA GLU A 172 -11.68 16.43 -7.43
C GLU A 172 -13.10 16.06 -7.00
N GLU A 173 -13.43 14.75 -6.95
CA GLU A 173 -14.72 14.25 -6.51
C GLU A 173 -14.87 14.33 -4.99
N LYS A 174 -15.98 14.94 -4.53
CA LYS A 174 -16.27 15.12 -3.10
C LYS A 174 -16.41 13.78 -2.37
N GLU A 175 -17.04 12.80 -3.01
CA GLU A 175 -17.24 11.47 -2.43
C GLU A 175 -15.91 10.74 -2.25
N VAL A 176 -15.00 10.84 -3.22
CA VAL A 176 -13.64 10.28 -3.13
C VAL A 176 -12.90 10.87 -1.92
N ARG A 177 -12.91 12.20 -1.78
CA ARG A 177 -12.29 12.86 -0.62
C ARG A 177 -12.90 12.39 0.70
N SER A 178 -14.23 12.28 0.76
CA SER A 178 -14.92 11.80 1.97
C SER A 178 -14.50 10.38 2.35
N LYS A 179 -14.38 9.48 1.35
CA LYS A 179 -13.89 8.10 1.58
C LYS A 179 -12.44 8.09 2.08
N LEU A 180 -11.58 8.96 1.53
CA LEU A 180 -10.19 9.06 1.95
C LEU A 180 -10.03 9.60 3.37
N ILE A 181 -10.82 10.60 3.77
CA ILE A 181 -10.83 11.14 5.15
C ILE A 181 -11.21 10.04 6.14
N LYS A 182 -12.26 9.27 5.84
CA LYS A 182 -12.64 8.12 6.68
C LYS A 182 -11.53 7.07 6.75
N ALA A 183 -10.84 6.84 5.64
CA ALA A 183 -9.71 5.93 5.60
C ALA A 183 -8.54 6.41 6.47
N ALA A 184 -8.32 7.71 6.59
CA ALA A 184 -7.28 8.27 7.47
C ALA A 184 -7.63 8.15 8.97
N GLY A 185 -8.82 7.65 9.34
CA GLY A 185 -9.23 7.54 10.74
C GLY A 185 -9.61 8.87 11.38
N GLU A 186 -9.80 9.92 10.59
CA GLU A 186 -10.18 11.27 11.04
C GLU A 186 -11.69 11.57 10.82
N ALA A 187 -12.53 10.55 10.88
CA ALA A 187 -13.97 10.75 10.90
C ALA A 187 -14.45 10.82 12.35
N ASP A 188 -14.69 12.09 12.82
CA ASP A 188 -15.35 12.55 14.05
C ASP A 188 -14.82 12.12 15.41
#